data_77b58586cb69a4dc018608dd73b39227
#
_entry.id   77b58586cb69a4dc018608dd73b39227
#
_cell.length_a   1.000
_cell.length_b   1.000
_cell.length_c   1.000
_cell.angle_alpha   90.00
_cell.angle_beta   90.00
_cell.angle_gamma   90.00
#
_symmetry.space_group_name_H-M   'P 1'
#
loop_
_entity.id
_entity.type
_entity.pdbx_description
1 polymer ?
#
loop_
_entity_poly.entity_id
_entity_poly.type
_entity_poly.pdbx_seq_one_letter_code
_entity_poly.pdbx_strand_id
1 'polypeptide(L)'
;MIKSECFTRQWCEQVAQRLNYNDIQLIEKVVRALSLLEMLIKSGCPFHFKGGTATMLLLGGATNRLSIDIDIICPPGTEIERYLSDFKDFGFTKIDLVERKSPGKNIPKSHSKFFYQLAYTDRVSGEGYILLDVLYEDCHYQNTLEIPIVSPFIELDSEPLNVKVPSIGDILGDKLTAFAPNTTGIPYYKKEKVCSVEIIKQLYDIARLFDRVDNLEITAQSFRRIVTVEMAYRDIDNLEAVFDDILQTSILIATRGKEGVGQFDILQDGIKKIKSFIHTSNYHIDHAIVDSAKAAYISTCIRKGVTAVEKYPGTPEIVLDMSIAPALTGKLNKLKRIFPEAFYYWAKTSELLQDN
;
A
#
# COMPACT_ATOMS: atom_id res chain seq x y z
N MET A 1 15.46 -19.32 -9.60
CA MET A 1 15.15 -19.22 -8.14
C MET A 1 16.06 -18.18 -7.51
N ILE A 2 15.67 -17.67 -6.34
CA ILE A 2 16.54 -16.81 -5.53
C ILE A 2 17.78 -17.60 -5.13
N LYS A 3 18.97 -17.06 -5.41
CA LYS A 3 20.24 -17.69 -5.05
C LYS A 3 20.38 -17.86 -3.52
N SER A 4 21.03 -18.95 -3.09
CA SER A 4 21.27 -19.23 -1.68
C SER A 4 22.06 -18.14 -0.95
N GLU A 5 22.96 -17.45 -1.66
CA GLU A 5 23.75 -16.33 -1.15
C GLU A 5 22.89 -15.16 -0.65
N CYS A 6 21.70 -14.96 -1.27
CA CYS A 6 20.78 -13.88 -0.89
C CYS A 6 20.25 -14.00 0.55
N PHE A 7 20.31 -15.21 1.13
CA PHE A 7 19.88 -15.47 2.50
C PHE A 7 20.98 -15.28 3.55
N THR A 8 22.16 -14.79 3.14
CA THR A 8 23.30 -14.59 4.04
C THR A 8 23.36 -13.16 4.59
N ARG A 9 24.00 -13.00 5.75
CA ARG A 9 24.32 -11.71 6.34
C ARG A 9 25.12 -10.83 5.37
N GLN A 10 26.14 -11.41 4.75
CA GLN A 10 27.02 -10.69 3.82
C GLN A 10 26.23 -10.08 2.65
N TRP A 11 25.29 -10.83 2.08
CA TRP A 11 24.43 -10.33 1.01
C TRP A 11 23.60 -9.13 1.46
N CYS A 12 22.91 -9.24 2.58
CA CYS A 12 22.09 -8.17 3.08
C CYS A 12 22.90 -6.91 3.41
N GLU A 13 24.13 -7.04 3.93
CA GLU A 13 25.07 -5.92 4.14
C GLU A 13 25.47 -5.26 2.82
N GLN A 14 25.75 -6.03 1.79
CA GLN A 14 26.07 -5.52 0.45
C GLN A 14 24.88 -4.77 -0.17
N VAL A 15 23.67 -5.33 -0.06
CA VAL A 15 22.45 -4.68 -0.53
C VAL A 15 22.19 -3.38 0.25
N ALA A 16 22.40 -3.38 1.58
CA ALA A 16 22.28 -2.20 2.43
C ALA A 16 23.19 -1.06 1.96
N GLN A 17 24.46 -1.37 1.69
CA GLN A 17 25.42 -0.40 1.17
C GLN A 17 25.03 0.12 -0.22
N ARG A 18 24.68 -0.79 -1.14
CA ARG A 18 24.29 -0.44 -2.52
C ARG A 18 23.05 0.47 -2.58
N LEU A 19 22.07 0.23 -1.71
CA LEU A 19 20.82 0.98 -1.67
C LEU A 19 20.83 2.13 -0.65
N ASN A 20 21.94 2.34 0.06
CA ASN A 20 22.05 3.31 1.14
C ASN A 20 20.92 3.17 2.18
N TYR A 21 20.72 1.92 2.64
CA TYR A 21 19.64 1.57 3.57
C TYR A 21 20.20 1.02 4.88
N ASN A 22 19.68 1.48 6.02
CA ASN A 22 20.28 1.19 7.32
C ASN A 22 19.69 -0.04 8.03
N ASP A 23 18.47 -0.46 7.68
CA ASP A 23 17.81 -1.60 8.35
C ASP A 23 18.04 -2.90 7.57
N ILE A 24 19.12 -3.59 7.93
CA ILE A 24 19.55 -4.84 7.32
C ILE A 24 18.54 -5.98 7.58
N GLN A 25 17.90 -5.98 8.75
CA GLN A 25 16.88 -7.00 9.06
C GLN A 25 15.65 -6.86 8.17
N LEU A 26 15.32 -5.63 7.78
CA LEU A 26 14.21 -5.41 6.85
C LEU A 26 14.56 -5.88 5.43
N ILE A 27 15.82 -5.77 5.01
CA ILE A 27 16.31 -6.35 3.73
C ILE A 27 16.14 -7.87 3.76
N GLU A 28 16.60 -8.53 4.83
CA GLU A 28 16.42 -9.99 4.99
C GLU A 28 14.95 -10.38 4.89
N LYS A 29 14.05 -9.64 5.52
CA LYS A 29 12.61 -9.87 5.42
C LYS A 29 12.08 -9.73 4.00
N VAL A 30 12.56 -8.78 3.22
CA VAL A 30 12.17 -8.64 1.79
C VAL A 30 12.61 -9.87 1.00
N VAL A 31 13.84 -10.32 1.17
CA VAL A 31 14.37 -11.54 0.51
C VAL A 31 13.49 -12.76 0.88
N ARG A 32 13.19 -12.93 2.18
CA ARG A 32 12.33 -14.02 2.67
C ARG A 32 10.89 -13.92 2.16
N ALA A 33 10.33 -12.72 2.06
CA ALA A 33 8.99 -12.52 1.50
C ALA A 33 8.93 -12.92 0.02
N LEU A 34 9.95 -12.55 -0.76
CA LEU A 34 10.04 -12.95 -2.18
C LEU A 34 10.27 -14.46 -2.33
N SER A 35 11.01 -15.10 -1.40
CA SER A 35 11.16 -16.56 -1.37
C SER A 35 9.83 -17.28 -1.07
N LEU A 36 9.03 -16.74 -0.16
CA LEU A 36 7.67 -17.25 0.10
C LEU A 36 6.78 -17.13 -1.14
N LEU A 37 6.89 -16.04 -1.88
CA LEU A 37 6.15 -15.84 -3.12
C LEU A 37 6.57 -16.86 -4.20
N GLU A 38 7.88 -17.12 -4.36
CA GLU A 38 8.38 -18.19 -5.26
C GLU A 38 7.82 -19.57 -4.87
N MET A 39 7.78 -19.88 -3.57
CA MET A 39 7.22 -21.13 -3.07
C MET A 39 5.76 -21.31 -3.49
N LEU A 40 4.93 -20.30 -3.27
CA LEU A 40 3.50 -20.33 -3.62
C LEU A 40 3.28 -20.53 -5.14
N ILE A 41 4.10 -19.92 -5.98
CA ILE A 41 4.01 -20.10 -7.43
C ILE A 41 4.41 -21.53 -7.81
N LYS A 42 5.51 -22.04 -7.26
CA LYS A 42 6.01 -23.38 -7.58
C LYS A 42 5.09 -24.50 -7.11
N SER A 43 4.41 -24.28 -5.98
CA SER A 43 3.40 -25.25 -5.49
C SER A 43 2.14 -25.30 -6.36
N GLY A 44 2.00 -24.38 -7.35
CA GLY A 44 0.80 -24.27 -8.18
C GLY A 44 -0.40 -23.68 -7.46
N CYS A 45 -0.18 -22.93 -6.38
CA CYS A 45 -1.25 -22.24 -5.66
C CYS A 45 -2.01 -21.29 -6.59
N PRO A 46 -3.36 -21.37 -6.68
CA PRO A 46 -4.14 -20.47 -7.49
C PRO A 46 -4.37 -19.15 -6.73
N PHE A 47 -3.65 -18.09 -7.08
CA PHE A 47 -3.81 -16.81 -6.40
C PHE A 47 -3.58 -15.61 -7.31
N HIS A 48 -4.12 -14.47 -6.89
CA HIS A 48 -3.72 -13.13 -7.33
C HIS A 48 -2.91 -12.48 -6.21
N PHE A 49 -1.72 -12.03 -6.54
CA PHE A 49 -0.84 -11.35 -5.59
C PHE A 49 -1.21 -9.88 -5.48
N LYS A 50 -1.41 -9.37 -4.26
CA LYS A 50 -1.82 -7.99 -3.98
C LYS A 50 -0.97 -7.33 -2.91
N GLY A 51 -1.43 -6.20 -2.40
CA GLY A 51 -0.85 -5.53 -1.25
C GLY A 51 0.44 -4.76 -1.54
N GLY A 52 1.19 -4.48 -0.48
CA GLY A 52 2.37 -3.62 -0.55
C GLY A 52 3.53 -4.23 -1.33
N THR A 53 3.74 -5.54 -1.20
CA THR A 53 4.85 -6.24 -1.89
C THR A 53 4.56 -6.40 -3.39
N ALA A 54 3.30 -6.61 -3.78
CA ALA A 54 2.89 -6.57 -5.19
C ALA A 54 3.10 -5.16 -5.78
N THR A 55 2.74 -4.10 -5.05
CA THR A 55 3.01 -2.71 -5.45
C THR A 55 4.50 -2.44 -5.62
N MET A 56 5.33 -2.96 -4.72
CA MET A 56 6.80 -2.82 -4.79
C MET A 56 7.36 -3.49 -6.05
N LEU A 57 6.92 -4.69 -6.40
CA LEU A 57 7.35 -5.38 -7.61
C LEU A 57 6.86 -4.66 -8.88
N LEU A 58 5.58 -4.26 -8.90
CA LEU A 58 4.96 -3.62 -10.07
C LEU A 58 5.59 -2.25 -10.39
N LEU A 59 5.92 -1.46 -9.39
CA LEU A 59 6.55 -0.14 -9.56
C LEU A 59 8.08 -0.24 -9.72
N GLY A 60 8.67 -1.36 -9.34
CA GLY A 60 10.12 -1.56 -9.39
C GLY A 60 10.87 -0.45 -8.66
N GLY A 61 11.91 0.12 -9.28
CA GLY A 61 12.71 1.20 -8.69
C GLY A 61 11.98 2.53 -8.49
N ALA A 62 10.72 2.66 -8.94
CA ALA A 62 9.94 3.89 -8.76
C ALA A 62 9.28 4.00 -7.39
N THR A 63 9.16 2.89 -6.66
CA THR A 63 8.82 2.93 -5.23
C THR A 63 10.09 2.71 -4.42
N ASN A 64 10.35 3.63 -3.50
CA ASN A 64 11.48 3.52 -2.58
C ASN A 64 11.03 2.90 -1.24
N ARG A 65 9.84 2.34 -1.18
CA ARG A 65 9.25 1.75 0.02
C ARG A 65 9.34 0.23 0.01
N LEU A 66 9.91 -0.32 1.06
CA LEU A 66 9.95 -1.75 1.30
C LEU A 66 8.60 -2.27 1.83
N SER A 67 8.28 -3.49 1.44
CA SER A 67 7.17 -4.28 1.96
C SER A 67 7.64 -5.71 2.21
N ILE A 68 7.09 -6.34 3.24
CA ILE A 68 7.60 -7.61 3.78
C ILE A 68 6.51 -8.66 3.97
N ASP A 69 5.25 -8.28 3.83
CA ASP A 69 4.12 -9.19 3.97
C ASP A 69 3.69 -9.70 2.58
N ILE A 70 3.19 -10.91 2.50
CA ILE A 70 2.62 -11.49 1.30
C ILE A 70 1.10 -11.52 1.45
N ASP A 71 0.43 -10.70 0.63
CA ASP A 71 -1.03 -10.63 0.58
C ASP A 71 -1.52 -11.29 -0.71
N ILE A 72 -2.38 -12.30 -0.61
CA ILE A 72 -2.94 -12.98 -1.77
C ILE A 72 -4.46 -13.10 -1.70
N ILE A 73 -5.09 -13.16 -2.88
CA ILE A 73 -6.49 -13.55 -3.02
C ILE A 73 -6.52 -14.93 -3.66
N CYS A 74 -7.14 -15.88 -2.98
CA CYS A 74 -7.39 -17.21 -3.50
C CYS A 74 -8.88 -17.40 -3.80
N PRO A 75 -9.26 -18.21 -4.81
CA PRO A 75 -10.65 -18.58 -5.01
C PRO A 75 -11.28 -19.14 -3.74
N PRO A 76 -12.59 -18.91 -3.50
CA PRO A 76 -13.30 -19.50 -2.37
C PRO A 76 -13.13 -21.03 -2.34
N GLY A 77 -12.89 -21.58 -1.15
CA GLY A 77 -12.68 -23.02 -0.97
C GLY A 77 -11.26 -23.51 -1.25
N THR A 78 -10.31 -22.62 -1.53
CA THR A 78 -8.89 -22.99 -1.63
C THR A 78 -8.37 -23.45 -0.27
N GLU A 79 -7.85 -24.69 -0.20
CA GLU A 79 -7.17 -25.23 0.99
C GLU A 79 -5.68 -24.87 0.90
N ILE A 80 -5.31 -23.70 1.45
CA ILE A 80 -3.96 -23.14 1.31
C ILE A 80 -2.87 -24.10 1.82
N GLU A 81 -3.17 -24.88 2.84
CA GLU A 81 -2.24 -25.83 3.48
C GLU A 81 -1.63 -26.82 2.49
N ARG A 82 -2.37 -27.20 1.44
CA ARG A 82 -1.88 -28.12 0.39
C ARG A 82 -0.70 -27.56 -0.39
N TYR A 83 -0.56 -26.26 -0.41
CA TYR A 83 0.47 -25.54 -1.18
C TYR A 83 1.67 -25.12 -0.31
N LEU A 84 1.68 -25.48 0.96
CA LEU A 84 2.68 -25.04 1.93
C LEU A 84 3.65 -26.15 2.35
N SER A 85 3.59 -27.36 1.74
CA SER A 85 4.40 -28.53 2.14
C SER A 85 5.91 -28.29 2.07
N ASP A 86 6.35 -27.57 1.04
CA ASP A 86 7.76 -27.45 0.67
C ASP A 86 8.47 -26.25 1.33
N PHE A 87 7.87 -25.66 2.36
CA PHE A 87 8.38 -24.44 3.00
C PHE A 87 9.84 -24.54 3.48
N LYS A 88 10.31 -25.74 3.82
CA LYS A 88 11.69 -25.96 4.26
C LYS A 88 12.71 -25.76 3.16
N ASP A 89 12.34 -26.12 1.91
CA ASP A 89 13.20 -25.97 0.73
C ASP A 89 13.38 -24.49 0.35
N PHE A 90 12.48 -23.63 0.86
CA PHE A 90 12.54 -22.16 0.71
C PHE A 90 13.12 -21.45 1.93
N GLY A 91 13.77 -22.18 2.83
CA GLY A 91 14.51 -21.65 3.97
C GLY A 91 13.66 -21.24 5.16
N PHE A 92 12.44 -21.78 5.29
CA PHE A 92 11.60 -21.61 6.47
C PHE A 92 11.72 -22.81 7.41
N THR A 93 11.67 -22.56 8.71
CA THR A 93 11.86 -23.58 9.75
C THR A 93 10.53 -24.15 10.26
N LYS A 94 9.50 -23.31 10.30
CA LYS A 94 8.19 -23.60 10.86
C LYS A 94 7.11 -22.74 10.24
N ILE A 95 5.86 -23.24 10.22
CA ILE A 95 4.66 -22.50 9.88
C ILE A 95 3.72 -22.54 11.08
N ASP A 96 3.18 -21.36 11.47
CA ASP A 96 2.04 -21.25 12.35
C ASP A 96 0.83 -20.80 11.55
N LEU A 97 -0.14 -21.67 11.39
CA LEU A 97 -1.43 -21.37 10.76
C LEU A 97 -2.35 -20.74 11.81
N VAL A 98 -2.73 -19.51 11.59
CA VAL A 98 -3.63 -18.79 12.50
C VAL A 98 -4.94 -18.52 11.80
N GLU A 99 -5.95 -19.37 12.03
CA GLU A 99 -7.32 -19.01 11.65
C GLU A 99 -7.79 -17.84 12.52
N ARG A 100 -7.93 -16.67 11.91
CA ARG A 100 -8.59 -15.53 12.56
C ARG A 100 -10.07 -15.52 12.19
N LYS A 101 -10.89 -16.08 13.04
CA LYS A 101 -12.31 -15.71 13.10
C LYS A 101 -12.38 -14.31 13.66
N SER A 102 -12.66 -13.32 12.80
CA SER A 102 -12.95 -11.95 13.26
C SER A 102 -14.29 -11.99 14.00
N PRO A 103 -14.37 -11.66 15.31
CA PRO A 103 -15.63 -11.66 16.01
C PRO A 103 -16.64 -10.74 15.32
N GLY A 104 -17.76 -11.27 14.89
CA GLY A 104 -18.88 -10.52 14.30
C GLY A 104 -18.75 -10.14 12.83
N LYS A 105 -17.70 -10.56 12.11
CA LYS A 105 -17.53 -10.26 10.67
C LYS A 105 -17.10 -11.53 9.94
N ASN A 106 -17.90 -11.95 8.95
CA ASN A 106 -17.63 -13.11 8.09
C ASN A 106 -16.61 -12.76 6.97
N ILE A 107 -15.48 -12.16 7.32
CA ILE A 107 -14.41 -11.93 6.34
C ILE A 107 -13.65 -13.24 6.17
N PRO A 108 -13.64 -13.85 4.97
CA PRO A 108 -13.01 -15.14 4.73
C PRO A 108 -11.49 -14.98 4.60
N LYS A 109 -10.80 -14.85 5.75
CA LYS A 109 -9.35 -14.61 5.82
C LYS A 109 -8.63 -15.64 6.66
N SER A 110 -7.43 -16.03 6.22
CA SER A 110 -6.47 -16.73 7.06
C SER A 110 -5.15 -15.97 7.12
N HIS A 111 -4.39 -16.20 8.18
CA HIS A 111 -3.06 -15.63 8.37
C HIS A 111 -2.10 -16.76 8.74
N SER A 112 -0.94 -16.76 8.13
CA SER A 112 0.10 -17.74 8.45
C SER A 112 1.41 -17.01 8.72
N LYS A 113 2.17 -17.50 9.70
CA LYS A 113 3.53 -17.03 9.98
C LYS A 113 4.52 -18.08 9.51
N PHE A 114 5.42 -17.66 8.64
CA PHE A 114 6.53 -18.47 8.16
C PHE A 114 7.80 -18.07 8.89
N PHE A 115 8.28 -18.91 9.76
CA PHE A 115 9.46 -18.65 10.58
C PHE A 115 10.74 -19.04 9.85
N TYR A 116 11.79 -18.27 10.07
CA TYR A 116 13.13 -18.54 9.54
C TYR A 116 14.20 -18.15 10.56
N GLN A 117 15.40 -18.77 10.45
CA GLN A 117 16.55 -18.40 11.26
C GLN A 117 17.12 -17.06 10.76
N LEU A 118 17.27 -16.07 11.65
CA LEU A 118 17.86 -14.78 11.32
C LEU A 118 19.34 -14.93 10.99
N ALA A 119 19.77 -14.33 9.89
CA ALA A 119 21.18 -14.30 9.47
C ALA A 119 22.06 -13.38 10.34
N TYR A 120 21.46 -12.51 11.14
CA TYR A 120 22.10 -11.44 11.91
C TYR A 120 22.25 -11.69 13.40
N THR A 121 21.87 -12.82 13.92
CA THR A 121 21.95 -13.02 15.35
C THR A 121 23.13 -13.90 15.71
N ASP A 122 23.96 -13.42 16.63
CA ASP A 122 24.95 -14.21 17.34
C ASP A 122 24.29 -15.05 18.47
N ARG A 123 22.96 -14.92 18.63
CA ARG A 123 22.17 -15.66 19.60
C ARG A 123 21.64 -16.94 18.99
N VAL A 124 21.73 -18.04 19.75
CA VAL A 124 21.27 -19.38 19.35
C VAL A 124 19.76 -19.46 19.03
N SER A 125 18.99 -18.41 19.33
CA SER A 125 17.52 -18.37 19.22
C SER A 125 16.98 -17.15 18.47
N GLY A 126 17.66 -16.67 17.43
CA GLY A 126 17.13 -15.56 16.62
C GLY A 126 16.19 -16.07 15.53
N GLU A 127 14.89 -16.00 15.76
CA GLU A 127 13.85 -16.32 14.77
C GLU A 127 13.17 -15.07 14.24
N GLY A 128 13.07 -14.95 12.90
CA GLY A 128 12.21 -13.99 12.22
C GLY A 128 10.98 -14.69 11.62
N TYR A 129 10.00 -13.91 11.16
CA TYR A 129 8.87 -14.47 10.43
C TYR A 129 8.40 -13.52 9.32
N ILE A 130 7.78 -14.13 8.29
CA ILE A 130 7.03 -13.47 7.23
C ILE A 130 5.56 -13.80 7.42
N LEU A 131 4.69 -12.79 7.19
CA LEU A 131 3.25 -13.00 7.19
C LEU A 131 2.78 -13.35 5.79
N LEU A 132 1.92 -14.37 5.70
CA LEU A 132 1.08 -14.67 4.55
C LEU A 132 -0.37 -14.37 4.94
N ASP A 133 -0.96 -13.39 4.30
CA ASP A 133 -2.35 -13.01 4.46
C ASP A 133 -3.13 -13.50 3.24
N VAL A 134 -4.08 -14.40 3.46
CA VAL A 134 -4.90 -14.99 2.41
C VAL A 134 -6.34 -14.52 2.57
N LEU A 135 -6.90 -13.96 1.50
CA LEU A 135 -8.30 -13.61 1.37
C LEU A 135 -8.96 -14.60 0.41
N TYR A 136 -9.99 -15.30 0.88
CA TYR A 136 -10.72 -16.30 0.08
C TYR A 136 -11.96 -15.68 -0.53
N GLU A 137 -11.81 -15.03 -1.68
CA GLU A 137 -12.90 -14.39 -2.41
C GLU A 137 -12.62 -14.36 -3.91
N ASP A 138 -13.62 -13.98 -4.71
CA ASP A 138 -13.41 -13.71 -6.12
C ASP A 138 -12.53 -12.46 -6.30
N CYS A 139 -11.75 -12.46 -7.38
CA CYS A 139 -10.89 -11.33 -7.72
C CYS A 139 -11.75 -10.16 -8.22
N HIS A 140 -11.70 -9.03 -7.53
CA HIS A 140 -12.47 -7.82 -7.86
C HIS A 140 -11.73 -6.83 -8.75
N TYR A 141 -10.47 -7.10 -9.10
CA TYR A 141 -9.69 -6.27 -10.01
C TYR A 141 -10.18 -6.40 -11.45
N GLN A 142 -10.04 -5.32 -12.24
CA GLN A 142 -10.46 -5.29 -13.64
C GLN A 142 -9.44 -5.98 -14.53
N ASN A 143 -8.15 -5.68 -14.30
CA ASN A 143 -7.06 -6.16 -15.11
C ASN A 143 -5.97 -6.75 -14.23
N THR A 144 -5.46 -7.89 -14.64
CA THR A 144 -4.29 -8.52 -14.03
C THR A 144 -3.15 -8.60 -15.04
N LEU A 145 -1.93 -8.42 -14.56
CA LEU A 145 -0.70 -8.50 -15.33
C LEU A 145 0.15 -9.65 -14.80
N GLU A 146 0.87 -10.31 -15.68
CA GLU A 146 1.94 -11.23 -15.28
C GLU A 146 3.27 -10.47 -15.29
N ILE A 147 3.92 -10.37 -14.15
CA ILE A 147 5.21 -9.69 -14.01
C ILE A 147 6.26 -10.65 -13.45
N PRO A 148 7.54 -10.51 -13.85
CA PRO A 148 8.61 -11.31 -13.30
C PRO A 148 8.93 -10.90 -11.86
N ILE A 149 9.28 -11.86 -11.02
CA ILE A 149 9.80 -11.61 -9.67
C ILE A 149 11.26 -11.19 -9.80
N VAL A 150 11.48 -9.91 -10.02
CA VAL A 150 12.81 -9.28 -10.05
C VAL A 150 12.84 -8.13 -9.05
N SER A 151 13.94 -7.99 -8.33
CA SER A 151 14.07 -6.97 -7.29
C SER A 151 15.55 -6.66 -7.05
N PRO A 152 15.91 -5.42 -6.69
CA PRO A 152 17.28 -5.08 -6.32
C PRO A 152 17.76 -5.79 -5.03
N PHE A 153 16.86 -6.47 -4.32
CA PHE A 153 17.17 -7.19 -3.08
C PHE A 153 17.58 -8.64 -3.29
N ILE A 154 17.42 -9.20 -4.49
CA ILE A 154 17.70 -10.61 -4.79
C ILE A 154 18.55 -10.76 -6.06
N GLU A 155 19.22 -11.88 -6.15
CA GLU A 155 19.78 -12.43 -7.40
C GLU A 155 19.16 -13.79 -7.69
N LEU A 156 19.02 -14.10 -8.97
CA LEU A 156 18.43 -15.35 -9.44
C LEU A 156 19.48 -16.25 -10.08
N ASP A 157 19.32 -17.57 -9.92
CA ASP A 157 20.13 -18.60 -10.57
C ASP A 157 19.51 -19.10 -11.88
N SER A 158 18.29 -18.70 -12.17
CA SER A 158 17.47 -19.13 -13.30
C SER A 158 16.58 -17.99 -13.78
N GLU A 159 15.86 -18.20 -14.87
CA GLU A 159 14.82 -17.26 -15.32
C GLU A 159 13.82 -16.95 -14.18
N PRO A 160 13.40 -15.67 -14.07
CA PRO A 160 12.46 -15.27 -13.02
C PRO A 160 11.10 -15.95 -13.21
N LEU A 161 10.50 -16.36 -12.11
CA LEU A 161 9.11 -16.78 -12.12
C LEU A 161 8.19 -15.55 -12.31
N ASN A 162 7.08 -15.76 -13.00
CA ASN A 162 6.06 -14.73 -13.17
C ASN A 162 4.96 -14.86 -12.11
N VAL A 163 4.40 -13.74 -11.71
CA VAL A 163 3.28 -13.67 -10.77
C VAL A 163 2.17 -12.79 -11.33
N LYS A 164 0.92 -13.19 -11.10
CA LYS A 164 -0.26 -12.38 -11.45
C LYS A 164 -0.49 -11.31 -10.40
N VAL A 165 -0.46 -10.05 -10.84
CA VAL A 165 -0.73 -8.87 -10.00
C VAL A 165 -1.83 -8.01 -10.64
N PRO A 166 -2.59 -7.23 -9.86
CA PRO A 166 -3.49 -6.23 -10.42
C PRO A 166 -2.73 -5.15 -11.18
N SER A 167 -3.39 -4.49 -12.14
CA SER A 167 -2.79 -3.33 -12.83
C SER A 167 -2.54 -2.15 -11.87
N ILE A 168 -1.76 -1.16 -12.30
CA ILE A 168 -1.50 0.05 -11.51
C ILE A 168 -2.81 0.76 -11.13
N GLY A 169 -3.76 0.85 -12.09
CA GLY A 169 -5.06 1.45 -11.84
C GLY A 169 -5.88 0.67 -10.82
N ASP A 170 -5.84 -0.66 -10.88
CA ASP A 170 -6.53 -1.54 -9.93
C ASP A 170 -5.98 -1.40 -8.52
N ILE A 171 -4.64 -1.42 -8.37
CA ILE A 171 -4.01 -1.25 -7.05
C ILE A 171 -4.29 0.15 -6.51
N LEU A 172 -4.31 1.19 -7.35
CA LEU A 172 -4.64 2.55 -6.91
C LEU A 172 -6.07 2.62 -6.34
N GLY A 173 -7.04 1.96 -6.96
CA GLY A 173 -8.42 1.86 -6.45
C GLY A 173 -8.49 1.14 -5.10
N ASP A 174 -7.79 0.01 -4.94
CA ASP A 174 -7.69 -0.74 -3.68
C ASP A 174 -7.07 0.11 -2.57
N LYS A 175 -5.97 0.80 -2.87
CA LYS A 175 -5.28 1.68 -1.90
C LYS A 175 -6.13 2.86 -1.44
N LEU A 176 -6.92 3.46 -2.34
CA LEU A 176 -7.87 4.52 -1.98
C LEU A 176 -8.93 4.00 -1.01
N THR A 177 -9.48 2.82 -1.24
CA THR A 177 -10.44 2.18 -0.33
C THR A 177 -9.80 1.94 1.06
N ALA A 178 -8.52 1.57 1.08
CA ALA A 178 -7.77 1.34 2.32
C ALA A 178 -7.36 2.63 3.05
N PHE A 179 -7.36 3.80 2.36
CA PHE A 179 -7.04 5.12 2.95
C PHE A 179 -8.30 5.87 3.41
N ALA A 180 -9.22 5.19 4.07
CA ALA A 180 -10.45 5.74 4.64
C ALA A 180 -10.61 5.25 6.09
N PRO A 181 -9.83 5.80 7.06
CA PRO A 181 -9.64 5.19 8.37
C PRO A 181 -10.86 5.22 9.29
N ASN A 182 -11.86 6.06 9.00
CA ASN A 182 -13.10 6.13 9.76
C ASN A 182 -14.22 5.26 9.15
N THR A 183 -14.00 4.70 7.94
CA THR A 183 -15.00 3.92 7.21
C THR A 183 -14.45 2.57 6.74
N THR A 184 -14.14 2.43 5.45
CA THR A 184 -13.73 1.15 4.84
C THR A 184 -12.27 0.80 5.02
N GLY A 185 -11.44 1.79 5.34
CA GLY A 185 -10.00 1.65 5.33
C GLY A 185 -9.40 0.99 6.56
N ILE A 186 -8.08 1.16 6.67
CA ILE A 186 -7.33 0.71 7.84
C ILE A 186 -7.69 1.61 9.02
N PRO A 187 -8.35 1.10 10.07
CA PRO A 187 -8.76 1.92 11.19
C PRO A 187 -7.55 2.41 12.01
N TYR A 188 -7.71 3.53 12.72
CA TYR A 188 -6.68 4.04 13.62
C TYR A 188 -6.22 3.02 14.66
N TYR A 189 -7.13 2.15 15.09
CA TYR A 189 -6.86 1.08 16.06
C TYR A 189 -7.44 -0.25 15.59
N LYS A 190 -6.64 -1.31 15.70
CA LYS A 190 -7.10 -2.70 15.65
C LYS A 190 -6.89 -3.34 17.02
N LYS A 191 -7.97 -3.46 17.80
CA LYS A 191 -7.91 -3.75 19.24
C LYS A 191 -7.05 -2.67 19.93
N GLU A 192 -5.98 -3.07 20.63
CA GLU A 192 -5.05 -2.15 21.29
C GLU A 192 -3.89 -1.67 20.40
N LYS A 193 -3.75 -2.23 19.18
CA LYS A 193 -2.67 -1.87 18.27
C LYS A 193 -3.04 -0.61 17.48
N VAL A 194 -2.19 0.41 17.56
CA VAL A 194 -2.24 1.61 16.71
C VAL A 194 -1.77 1.24 15.29
N CYS A 195 -2.54 1.63 14.26
CA CYS A 195 -2.27 1.33 12.86
C CYS A 195 -1.72 2.55 12.08
N SER A 196 -0.93 3.40 12.74
CA SER A 196 -0.44 4.66 12.19
C SER A 196 0.37 4.47 10.90
N VAL A 197 1.30 3.53 10.90
CA VAL A 197 2.19 3.26 9.76
C VAL A 197 1.42 2.64 8.61
N GLU A 198 0.50 1.73 8.91
CA GLU A 198 -0.31 1.03 7.92
C GLU A 198 -1.18 2.01 7.11
N ILE A 199 -1.76 3.03 7.75
CA ILE A 199 -2.55 4.09 7.08
C ILE A 199 -1.63 4.92 6.17
N ILE A 200 -0.49 5.36 6.65
CA ILE A 200 0.42 6.23 5.90
C ILE A 200 1.11 5.47 4.74
N LYS A 201 1.31 4.15 4.87
CA LYS A 201 1.75 3.32 3.74
C LYS A 201 0.75 3.37 2.58
N GLN A 202 -0.56 3.42 2.85
CA GLN A 202 -1.56 3.56 1.77
C GLN A 202 -1.42 4.92 1.08
N LEU A 203 -1.35 5.99 1.85
CA LEU A 203 -1.16 7.34 1.31
C LEU A 203 0.09 7.45 0.43
N TYR A 204 1.21 6.93 0.91
CA TYR A 204 2.46 6.90 0.17
C TYR A 204 2.31 6.16 -1.17
N ASP A 205 1.71 4.97 -1.14
CA ASP A 205 1.50 4.15 -2.34
C ASP A 205 0.54 4.83 -3.34
N ILE A 206 -0.56 5.43 -2.87
CA ILE A 206 -1.53 6.17 -3.70
C ILE A 206 -0.83 7.22 -4.56
N ALA A 207 0.02 8.04 -3.96
CA ALA A 207 0.68 9.12 -4.69
C ALA A 207 1.63 8.59 -5.77
N ARG A 208 2.40 7.51 -5.49
CA ARG A 208 3.34 6.91 -6.46
C ARG A 208 2.62 6.18 -7.59
N LEU A 209 1.51 5.52 -7.28
CA LEU A 209 0.65 4.88 -8.28
C LEU A 209 -0.03 5.94 -9.16
N PHE A 210 -0.54 7.03 -8.55
CA PHE A 210 -1.15 8.14 -9.29
C PHE A 210 -0.19 8.75 -10.31
N ASP A 211 1.08 8.92 -9.97
CA ASP A 211 2.08 9.47 -10.88
C ASP A 211 2.31 8.59 -12.14
N ARG A 212 1.81 7.34 -12.14
CA ARG A 212 1.96 6.35 -13.21
C ARG A 212 0.70 6.07 -14.02
N VAL A 213 -0.45 6.63 -13.65
CA VAL A 213 -1.70 6.47 -14.42
C VAL A 213 -1.95 7.72 -15.26
N ASP A 214 -2.42 7.52 -16.49
CA ASP A 214 -2.78 8.60 -17.40
C ASP A 214 -4.26 8.97 -17.33
N ASN A 215 -5.09 8.04 -16.83
CA ASN A 215 -6.51 8.24 -16.57
C ASN A 215 -6.97 7.37 -15.39
N LEU A 216 -8.18 7.63 -14.87
CA LEU A 216 -8.74 6.97 -13.70
C LEU A 216 -9.85 5.96 -14.03
N GLU A 217 -10.03 5.56 -15.29
CA GLU A 217 -11.13 4.66 -15.64
C GLU A 217 -11.06 3.33 -14.89
N ILE A 218 -9.93 2.63 -14.99
CA ILE A 218 -9.70 1.36 -14.27
C ILE A 218 -9.70 1.59 -12.74
N THR A 219 -9.09 2.68 -12.29
CA THR A 219 -9.06 3.04 -10.86
C THR A 219 -10.47 3.22 -10.29
N ALA A 220 -11.33 3.93 -11.02
CA ALA A 220 -12.72 4.17 -10.60
C ALA A 220 -13.54 2.87 -10.58
N GLN A 221 -13.38 2.02 -11.59
CA GLN A 221 -14.07 0.73 -11.65
C GLN A 221 -13.64 -0.18 -10.50
N SER A 222 -12.34 -0.32 -10.24
CA SER A 222 -11.81 -1.14 -9.15
C SER A 222 -12.16 -0.57 -7.78
N PHE A 223 -12.04 0.74 -7.58
CA PHE A 223 -12.49 1.39 -6.34
C PHE A 223 -13.96 1.06 -6.05
N ARG A 224 -14.87 1.23 -7.02
CA ARG A 224 -16.31 0.99 -6.82
C ARG A 224 -16.61 -0.48 -6.48
N ARG A 225 -15.91 -1.44 -7.07
CA ARG A 225 -16.10 -2.87 -6.75
C ARG A 225 -15.56 -3.19 -5.35
N ILE A 226 -14.32 -2.80 -5.05
CA ILE A 226 -13.67 -3.12 -3.79
C ILE A 226 -14.36 -2.40 -2.62
N VAL A 227 -14.70 -1.13 -2.77
CA VAL A 227 -15.38 -0.37 -1.72
C VAL A 227 -16.73 -0.98 -1.37
N THR A 228 -17.49 -1.50 -2.33
CA THR A 228 -18.76 -2.19 -2.09
C THR A 228 -18.57 -3.41 -1.20
N VAL A 229 -17.54 -4.22 -1.45
CA VAL A 229 -17.21 -5.39 -0.63
C VAL A 229 -16.76 -4.97 0.78
N GLU A 230 -15.88 -3.98 0.85
CA GLU A 230 -15.36 -3.49 2.14
C GLU A 230 -16.44 -2.79 2.99
N MET A 231 -17.41 -2.11 2.35
CA MET A 231 -18.59 -1.56 3.01
C MET A 231 -19.47 -2.68 3.58
N ALA A 232 -19.73 -3.73 2.80
CA ALA A 232 -20.51 -4.88 3.27
C ALA A 232 -19.84 -5.58 4.47
N TYR A 233 -18.52 -5.68 4.48
CA TYR A 233 -17.80 -6.25 5.63
C TYR A 233 -17.90 -5.40 6.91
N ARG A 234 -18.30 -4.13 6.82
CA ARG A 234 -18.36 -3.17 7.95
C ARG A 234 -19.75 -2.67 8.25
N ASP A 235 -20.77 -3.21 7.58
CA ASP A 235 -22.17 -2.77 7.69
C ASP A 235 -22.32 -1.27 7.39
N ILE A 236 -21.59 -0.77 6.39
CA ILE A 236 -21.69 0.60 5.88
C ILE A 236 -22.55 0.57 4.61
N ASP A 237 -23.55 1.43 4.53
CA ASP A 237 -24.48 1.55 3.40
C ASP A 237 -24.32 2.84 2.58
N ASN A 238 -23.48 3.76 3.05
CA ASN A 238 -23.30 5.07 2.46
C ASN A 238 -21.92 5.24 1.80
N LEU A 239 -21.87 5.15 0.48
CA LEU A 239 -20.61 5.36 -0.30
C LEU A 239 -20.08 6.79 -0.16
N GLU A 240 -20.97 7.80 -0.03
CA GLU A 240 -20.57 9.20 0.13
C GLU A 240 -19.75 9.39 1.43
N ALA A 241 -20.05 8.64 2.48
CA ALA A 241 -19.27 8.67 3.72
C ALA A 241 -17.81 8.22 3.51
N VAL A 242 -17.57 7.30 2.57
CA VAL A 242 -16.20 6.86 2.25
C VAL A 242 -15.44 7.96 1.49
N PHE A 243 -16.07 8.61 0.52
CA PHE A 243 -15.47 9.75 -0.18
C PHE A 243 -15.17 10.91 0.78
N ASP A 244 -16.10 11.21 1.67
CA ASP A 244 -15.91 12.24 2.69
C ASP A 244 -14.79 11.89 3.66
N ASP A 245 -14.65 10.62 4.06
CA ASP A 245 -13.56 10.17 4.92
C ASP A 245 -12.19 10.38 4.27
N ILE A 246 -12.02 9.99 3.00
CA ILE A 246 -10.78 10.22 2.26
C ILE A 246 -10.47 11.72 2.19
N LEU A 247 -11.47 12.55 1.86
CA LEU A 247 -11.33 13.99 1.76
C LEU A 247 -10.96 14.62 3.11
N GLN A 248 -11.69 14.29 4.17
CA GLN A 248 -11.47 14.85 5.50
C GLN A 248 -10.13 14.41 6.11
N THR A 249 -9.74 13.14 5.92
CA THR A 249 -8.41 12.64 6.33
C THR A 249 -7.30 13.38 5.57
N SER A 250 -7.50 13.66 4.28
CA SER A 250 -6.55 14.41 3.47
C SER A 250 -6.43 15.88 3.92
N ILE A 251 -7.56 16.55 4.23
CA ILE A 251 -7.57 17.91 4.80
C ILE A 251 -6.84 17.93 6.15
N LEU A 252 -7.06 16.93 6.99
CA LEU A 252 -6.43 16.82 8.31
C LEU A 252 -4.90 16.79 8.19
N ILE A 253 -4.36 16.04 7.22
CA ILE A 253 -2.91 16.00 6.95
C ILE A 253 -2.44 17.34 6.37
N ALA A 254 -3.12 17.87 5.34
CA ALA A 254 -2.75 19.10 4.64
C ALA A 254 -2.74 20.33 5.56
N THR A 255 -3.62 20.36 6.55
CA THR A 255 -3.73 21.45 7.53
C THR A 255 -2.95 21.20 8.82
N ARG A 256 -2.21 20.10 8.89
CA ARG A 256 -1.46 19.67 10.08
C ARG A 256 -2.35 19.60 11.33
N GLY A 257 -3.50 18.94 11.20
CA GLY A 257 -4.44 18.71 12.27
C GLY A 257 -5.34 19.90 12.66
N LYS A 258 -5.32 21.00 11.88
CA LYS A 258 -6.13 22.19 12.21
C LYS A 258 -7.56 22.11 11.71
N GLU A 259 -7.81 21.34 10.68
CA GLU A 259 -9.12 21.08 10.08
C GLU A 259 -9.14 19.65 9.50
N GLY A 260 -10.33 19.17 9.17
CA GLY A 260 -10.56 17.79 8.78
C GLY A 260 -11.06 16.94 9.95
N VAL A 261 -11.35 15.68 9.68
CA VAL A 261 -11.91 14.73 10.67
C VAL A 261 -10.96 13.54 10.80
N GLY A 262 -10.64 13.17 12.05
CA GLY A 262 -9.78 12.02 12.37
C GLY A 262 -8.79 12.30 13.50
N GLN A 263 -7.73 11.49 13.58
CA GLN A 263 -6.75 11.54 14.66
C GLN A 263 -5.37 11.93 14.11
N PHE A 264 -5.11 13.24 14.04
CA PHE A 264 -3.88 13.76 13.44
C PHE A 264 -2.61 13.25 14.13
N ASP A 265 -2.59 13.12 15.44
CA ASP A 265 -1.42 12.66 16.18
C ASP A 265 -1.00 11.25 15.76
N ILE A 266 -1.98 10.38 15.47
CA ILE A 266 -1.72 9.03 14.94
C ILE A 266 -1.16 9.11 13.51
N LEU A 267 -1.75 9.93 12.63
CA LEU A 267 -1.24 10.11 11.28
C LEU A 267 0.18 10.69 11.29
N GLN A 268 0.45 11.67 12.15
CA GLN A 268 1.77 12.26 12.32
C GLN A 268 2.80 11.24 12.83
N ASP A 269 2.42 10.36 13.77
CA ASP A 269 3.26 9.24 14.22
C ASP A 269 3.58 8.29 13.05
N GLY A 270 2.58 7.94 12.24
CA GLY A 270 2.76 7.13 11.04
C GLY A 270 3.71 7.77 10.02
N ILE A 271 3.58 9.09 9.78
CA ILE A 271 4.48 9.84 8.90
C ILE A 271 5.92 9.81 9.41
N LYS A 272 6.12 9.89 10.72
CA LYS A 272 7.46 9.78 11.32
C LYS A 272 8.04 8.37 11.20
N LYS A 273 7.22 7.34 11.35
CA LYS A 273 7.65 5.93 11.38
C LYS A 273 7.82 5.31 10.00
N ILE A 274 7.07 5.75 8.98
CA ILE A 274 7.15 5.17 7.63
C ILE A 274 8.56 5.28 7.01
N LYS A 275 9.34 6.27 7.44
CA LYS A 275 10.72 6.47 6.95
C LYS A 275 11.62 5.26 7.14
N SER A 276 11.35 4.40 8.14
CA SER A 276 12.09 3.14 8.32
C SER A 276 11.84 2.13 7.19
N PHE A 277 10.79 2.30 6.40
CA PHE A 277 10.47 1.48 5.24
C PHE A 277 10.90 2.13 3.91
N ILE A 278 11.42 3.35 3.91
CA ILE A 278 11.79 4.09 2.70
C ILE A 278 13.31 4.17 2.62
N HIS A 279 13.90 3.74 1.50
CA HIS A 279 15.35 3.53 1.38
C HIS A 279 16.12 4.65 0.66
N THR A 280 15.51 5.53 -0.12
CA THR A 280 16.26 6.52 -0.92
C THR A 280 15.88 7.96 -0.65
N SER A 281 14.86 8.23 0.14
CA SER A 281 14.37 9.57 0.41
C SER A 281 13.88 9.72 1.84
N ASN A 282 14.01 10.92 2.39
CA ASN A 282 13.36 11.26 3.65
C ASN A 282 11.88 11.58 3.40
N TYR A 283 10.97 10.81 4.00
CA TYR A 283 9.55 11.11 4.00
C TYR A 283 9.15 11.82 5.30
N HIS A 284 8.48 12.94 5.18
CA HIS A 284 8.01 13.74 6.31
C HIS A 284 6.72 14.48 5.95
N ILE A 285 6.21 15.29 6.87
CA ILE A 285 4.90 15.93 6.74
C ILE A 285 4.73 16.73 5.43
N ASP A 286 5.80 17.34 4.92
CA ASP A 286 5.72 18.13 3.69
C ASP A 286 5.42 17.25 2.46
N HIS A 287 5.98 16.04 2.40
CA HIS A 287 5.65 15.05 1.38
C HIS A 287 4.22 14.52 1.56
N ALA A 288 3.82 14.24 2.81
CA ALA A 288 2.47 13.77 3.12
C ALA A 288 1.39 14.82 2.76
N ILE A 289 1.69 16.11 2.85
CA ILE A 289 0.80 17.20 2.41
C ILE A 289 0.55 17.10 0.90
N VAL A 290 1.58 16.87 0.10
CA VAL A 290 1.42 16.69 -1.36
C VAL A 290 0.67 15.39 -1.66
N ASP A 291 1.06 14.29 -1.03
CA ASP A 291 0.43 12.98 -1.24
C ASP A 291 -1.07 13.01 -0.86
N SER A 292 -1.42 13.72 0.24
CA SER A 292 -2.82 13.88 0.66
C SER A 292 -3.65 14.70 -0.33
N ALA A 293 -3.06 15.72 -0.96
CA ALA A 293 -3.73 16.49 -2.00
C ALA A 293 -4.02 15.63 -3.24
N LYS A 294 -3.07 14.77 -3.65
CA LYS A 294 -3.29 13.78 -4.72
C LYS A 294 -4.42 12.81 -4.37
N ALA A 295 -4.45 12.27 -3.15
CA ALA A 295 -5.50 11.35 -2.71
C ALA A 295 -6.89 12.02 -2.72
N ALA A 296 -7.01 13.24 -2.24
CA ALA A 296 -8.24 14.01 -2.27
C ALA A 296 -8.72 14.27 -3.71
N TYR A 297 -7.80 14.66 -4.61
CA TYR A 297 -8.11 14.92 -6.01
C TYR A 297 -8.62 13.65 -6.72
N ILE A 298 -7.90 12.53 -6.60
CA ILE A 298 -8.30 11.26 -7.23
C ILE A 298 -9.67 10.82 -6.72
N SER A 299 -9.87 10.84 -5.41
CA SER A 299 -11.14 10.47 -4.77
C SER A 299 -12.30 11.33 -5.28
N THR A 300 -12.08 12.64 -5.41
CA THR A 300 -13.09 13.57 -5.92
C THR A 300 -13.37 13.36 -7.42
N CYS A 301 -12.35 13.09 -8.24
CA CYS A 301 -12.56 12.71 -9.64
C CYS A 301 -13.46 11.47 -9.75
N ILE A 302 -13.18 10.42 -8.96
CA ILE A 302 -13.99 9.19 -8.97
C ILE A 302 -15.43 9.46 -8.50
N ARG A 303 -15.62 10.28 -7.45
CA ARG A 303 -16.92 10.69 -6.94
C ARG A 303 -17.76 11.38 -8.01
N LYS A 304 -17.13 12.26 -8.80
CA LYS A 304 -17.77 13.05 -9.87
C LYS A 304 -17.82 12.33 -11.22
N GLY A 305 -17.30 11.12 -11.33
CA GLY A 305 -17.25 10.37 -12.59
C GLY A 305 -16.26 10.90 -13.61
N VAL A 306 -15.29 11.71 -13.18
CA VAL A 306 -14.23 12.25 -14.03
C VAL A 306 -13.09 11.26 -14.11
N THR A 307 -12.77 10.77 -15.31
CA THR A 307 -11.67 9.82 -15.53
C THR A 307 -10.42 10.48 -16.08
N ALA A 308 -10.53 11.62 -16.76
CA ALA A 308 -9.38 12.39 -17.20
C ALA A 308 -8.67 13.02 -16.00
N VAL A 309 -7.34 12.91 -15.95
CA VAL A 309 -6.54 13.49 -14.88
C VAL A 309 -5.66 14.62 -15.39
N GLU A 310 -5.62 15.69 -14.63
CA GLU A 310 -4.68 16.77 -14.86
C GLU A 310 -3.52 16.62 -13.86
N LYS A 311 -2.31 16.48 -14.39
CA LYS A 311 -1.09 16.42 -13.58
C LYS A 311 -0.50 17.79 -13.36
N TYR A 312 0.07 18.01 -12.16
CA TYR A 312 0.86 19.22 -11.91
C TYR A 312 2.07 19.27 -12.87
N PRO A 313 2.21 20.34 -13.67
CA PRO A 313 3.24 20.41 -14.71
C PRO A 313 4.65 20.72 -14.20
N GLY A 314 4.85 20.85 -12.87
CA GLY A 314 6.14 21.19 -12.29
C GLY A 314 6.46 22.70 -12.28
N THR A 315 5.53 23.56 -12.75
CA THR A 315 5.71 25.00 -12.87
C THR A 315 4.92 25.73 -11.78
N PRO A 316 5.58 26.30 -10.74
CA PRO A 316 4.89 26.91 -9.61
C PRO A 316 3.98 28.09 -9.99
N GLU A 317 4.28 28.75 -11.09
CA GLU A 317 3.52 29.92 -11.58
C GLU A 317 2.09 29.57 -11.95
N ILE A 318 1.81 28.31 -12.33
CA ILE A 318 0.46 27.88 -12.74
C ILE A 318 -0.59 28.09 -11.64
N VAL A 319 -0.16 28.03 -10.37
CA VAL A 319 -1.09 28.18 -9.25
C VAL A 319 -1.38 29.64 -8.89
N LEU A 320 -0.69 30.62 -9.48
CA LEU A 320 -0.85 32.04 -9.12
C LEU A 320 -2.28 32.54 -9.32
N ASP A 321 -2.92 32.12 -10.42
CA ASP A 321 -4.28 32.51 -10.77
C ASP A 321 -5.36 31.52 -10.25
N MET A 322 -4.94 30.41 -9.63
CA MET A 322 -5.88 29.43 -9.07
C MET A 322 -6.36 29.84 -7.68
N SER A 323 -7.56 29.43 -7.31
CA SER A 323 -8.14 29.67 -5.99
C SER A 323 -8.87 28.43 -5.48
N ILE A 324 -9.01 28.34 -4.17
CA ILE A 324 -9.80 27.29 -3.50
C ILE A 324 -11.04 27.95 -2.94
N ALA A 325 -12.22 27.38 -3.24
CA ALA A 325 -13.48 27.89 -2.75
C ALA A 325 -13.57 27.85 -1.21
N PRO A 326 -14.22 28.83 -0.58
CA PRO A 326 -14.36 28.88 0.88
C PRO A 326 -15.04 27.65 1.48
N ALA A 327 -15.90 26.98 0.70
CA ALA A 327 -16.60 25.77 1.11
C ALA A 327 -15.67 24.59 1.41
N LEU A 328 -14.47 24.52 0.80
CA LEU A 328 -13.53 23.45 1.07
C LEU A 328 -12.74 23.70 2.37
N THR A 329 -11.98 24.74 2.45
CA THR A 329 -11.39 25.36 3.66
C THR A 329 -10.39 26.46 3.29
N GLY A 330 -10.49 27.61 3.92
CA GLY A 330 -9.58 28.74 3.68
C GLY A 330 -8.13 28.47 4.10
N LYS A 331 -7.87 27.45 4.94
CA LYS A 331 -6.50 27.16 5.42
C LYS A 331 -5.62 26.54 4.34
N LEU A 332 -6.20 25.86 3.35
CA LEU A 332 -5.48 25.28 2.22
C LEU A 332 -4.84 26.38 1.32
N ASN A 333 -5.37 27.61 1.32
CA ASN A 333 -4.79 28.72 0.57
C ASN A 333 -3.33 29.05 1.00
N LYS A 334 -2.95 28.70 2.23
CA LYS A 334 -1.57 28.90 2.71
C LYS A 334 -0.56 28.01 1.99
N LEU A 335 -1.01 26.89 1.39
CA LEU A 335 -0.15 25.97 0.64
C LEU A 335 0.37 26.59 -0.67
N LYS A 336 -0.34 27.59 -1.24
CA LYS A 336 -0.06 28.16 -2.55
C LYS A 336 1.40 28.53 -2.79
N ARG A 337 2.05 29.13 -1.78
CA ARG A 337 3.46 29.59 -1.87
C ARG A 337 4.46 28.52 -1.44
N ILE A 338 4.06 27.63 -0.52
CA ILE A 338 4.99 26.70 0.14
C ILE A 338 4.99 25.35 -0.54
N PHE A 339 3.81 24.90 -1.00
CA PHE A 339 3.58 23.61 -1.63
C PHE A 339 2.72 23.77 -2.89
N PRO A 340 3.26 24.35 -3.99
CA PRO A 340 2.50 24.64 -5.20
C PRO A 340 1.82 23.40 -5.80
N GLU A 341 2.50 22.25 -5.78
CA GLU A 341 1.92 20.97 -6.25
C GLU A 341 0.70 20.57 -5.41
N ALA A 342 0.79 20.63 -4.09
CA ALA A 342 -0.35 20.31 -3.22
C ALA A 342 -1.50 21.30 -3.46
N PHE A 343 -1.18 22.58 -3.57
CA PHE A 343 -2.19 23.61 -3.83
C PHE A 343 -2.89 23.39 -5.19
N TYR A 344 -2.15 23.00 -6.22
CA TYR A 344 -2.71 22.66 -7.53
C TYR A 344 -3.80 21.61 -7.43
N TYR A 345 -3.49 20.47 -6.79
CA TYR A 345 -4.48 19.39 -6.63
C TYR A 345 -5.65 19.80 -5.74
N TRP A 346 -5.45 20.62 -4.72
CA TRP A 346 -6.54 21.17 -3.91
C TRP A 346 -7.43 22.14 -4.68
N ALA A 347 -6.86 22.97 -5.56
CA ALA A 347 -7.63 23.86 -6.43
C ALA A 347 -8.47 23.04 -7.42
N LYS A 348 -7.90 22.03 -8.06
CA LYS A 348 -8.63 21.07 -8.92
C LYS A 348 -9.73 20.32 -8.18
N THR A 349 -9.47 19.89 -6.95
CA THR A 349 -10.49 19.29 -6.07
C THR A 349 -11.63 20.28 -5.81
N SER A 350 -11.29 21.54 -5.55
CA SER A 350 -12.27 22.59 -5.29
C SER A 350 -13.14 22.90 -6.52
N GLU A 351 -12.56 22.94 -7.72
CA GLU A 351 -13.29 23.09 -8.98
C GLU A 351 -14.33 21.98 -9.16
N LEU A 352 -13.91 20.72 -9.04
CA LEU A 352 -14.79 19.55 -9.15
C LEU A 352 -15.93 19.52 -8.12
N LEU A 353 -15.71 20.04 -6.92
CA LEU A 353 -16.75 20.09 -5.90
C LEU A 353 -17.77 21.22 -6.11
N GLN A 354 -17.46 22.24 -6.94
CA GLN A 354 -18.37 23.33 -7.29
C GLN A 354 -19.25 22.99 -8.49
N ASP A 355 -18.75 22.14 -9.40
CA ASP A 355 -19.54 21.67 -10.55
C ASP A 355 -20.62 20.70 -10.04
N ASN A 356 -21.86 21.18 -9.96
CA ASN A 356 -23.05 20.42 -9.57
C ASN A 356 -23.55 19.51 -10.67
#